data_9e4c6d3bd28f1d7751e0caed61d214d0
#
_entry.id   9e4c6d3bd28f1d7751e0caed61d214d0
#
_cell.length_a   1.000
_cell.length_b   1.000
_cell.length_c   1.000
_cell.angle_alpha   90.00
_cell.angle_beta   90.00
_cell.angle_gamma   90.00
#
_symmetry.space_group_name_H-M   'P 1'
#
loop_
_entity.id
_entity.type
_entity.pdbx_description
1 polymer ?
#
loop_
_entity_poly.entity_id
_entity_poly.type
_entity_poly.pdbx_seq_one_letter_code
_entity_poly.pdbx_strand_id
1 'polypeptide(L)'
;MKKYLILLLLVANLGLGIQGFSAMTREEKISLEKQIDEAYDKNDDKKTISLVSRYVKEFPNNADYLNKLGVLYANENNYKEAEKWYLKAIENGNLTAISNLADNYLELKDYEKAIKYYKEYEKVADSPENYTWIAVAYENLEDYKNAREWYFKALKTEKDGFSENHLGLMADNEGNQKEALKWYQASAQKGYLWGYSNLATTYIELGDYETAEKWVMKGLDLAKKSKDSDNAAVKKEMQDTYDYIQKVK
;
A
#
# COMPACT_ATOMS: atom_id res chain seq x y z
N MET A 1 31.77 23.99 -44.33
CA MET A 1 32.01 24.77 -43.09
C MET A 1 31.21 26.08 -42.98
N LYS A 2 30.80 26.76 -44.07
CA LYS A 2 30.02 28.03 -43.96
C LYS A 2 28.49 27.86 -43.64
N LYS A 3 27.92 26.69 -43.81
CA LYS A 3 26.47 26.46 -43.51
C LYS A 3 26.16 26.25 -42.00
N TYR A 4 27.10 25.81 -41.22
CA TYR A 4 26.90 25.60 -39.78
C TYR A 4 27.12 26.88 -38.94
N LEU A 5 27.83 27.86 -39.46
CA LEU A 5 28.05 29.12 -38.77
C LEU A 5 26.81 30.04 -38.81
N ILE A 6 25.97 29.91 -39.86
CA ILE A 6 24.72 30.69 -40.01
C ILE A 6 23.62 30.16 -39.09
N LEU A 7 23.62 28.85 -38.78
CA LEU A 7 22.63 28.24 -37.85
C LEU A 7 22.90 28.67 -36.39
N LEU A 8 24.15 28.84 -36.01
CA LEU A 8 24.53 29.32 -34.66
C LEU A 8 24.21 30.80 -34.44
N LEU A 9 24.23 31.63 -35.49
CA LEU A 9 23.89 33.05 -35.41
C LEU A 9 22.37 33.32 -35.46
N LEU A 10 21.57 32.40 -36.02
CA LEU A 10 20.11 32.49 -36.01
C LEU A 10 19.51 32.07 -34.66
N VAL A 11 20.20 31.22 -33.90
CA VAL A 11 19.78 30.86 -32.53
C VAL A 11 20.10 31.96 -31.51
N ALA A 12 21.14 32.79 -31.79
CA ALA A 12 21.51 33.91 -30.94
C ALA A 12 20.58 35.14 -31.08
N ASN A 13 19.82 35.27 -32.19
CA ASN A 13 18.99 36.47 -32.45
C ASN A 13 17.46 36.21 -32.23
N LEU A 14 17.04 35.01 -31.79
CA LEU A 14 15.69 34.74 -31.32
C LEU A 14 15.53 34.95 -29.79
N GLY A 15 16.52 35.56 -29.16
CA GLY A 15 16.59 35.87 -27.74
C GLY A 15 15.90 37.16 -27.28
N LEU A 16 14.99 37.73 -28.07
CA LEU A 16 14.21 38.89 -27.65
C LEU A 16 12.72 38.52 -27.65
N GLY A 17 12.27 37.99 -26.53
CA GLY A 17 10.82 37.80 -26.30
C GLY A 17 10.37 36.67 -25.40
N ILE A 18 11.28 35.85 -24.88
CA ILE A 18 10.93 34.94 -23.79
C ILE A 18 11.34 35.65 -22.51
N GLN A 19 10.36 36.17 -21.77
CA GLN A 19 10.58 36.59 -20.38
C GLN A 19 11.23 35.41 -19.69
N GLY A 20 12.55 35.60 -19.32
CA GLY A 20 13.38 34.57 -18.80
C GLY A 20 12.78 33.99 -17.52
N PHE A 21 12.27 32.78 -17.58
CA PHE A 21 12.31 31.91 -16.41
C PHE A 21 13.82 31.70 -16.15
N SER A 22 14.38 32.47 -15.20
CA SER A 22 15.70 32.20 -14.67
C SER A 22 15.64 30.77 -14.11
N ALA A 23 16.41 29.88 -14.74
CA ALA A 23 16.54 28.53 -14.22
C ALA A 23 16.97 28.62 -12.75
N MET A 24 16.29 27.87 -11.89
CA MET A 24 16.60 27.81 -10.44
C MET A 24 18.08 27.54 -10.23
N THR A 25 18.73 28.37 -9.40
CA THR A 25 20.15 28.17 -9.06
C THR A 25 20.30 26.88 -8.22
N ARG A 26 21.55 26.39 -8.15
CA ARG A 26 21.87 25.24 -7.30
C ARG A 26 21.51 25.49 -5.83
N GLU A 27 21.76 26.69 -5.33
CA GLU A 27 21.46 27.08 -3.94
C GLU A 27 19.95 27.13 -3.68
N GLU A 28 19.17 27.70 -4.60
CA GLU A 28 17.71 27.72 -4.55
C GLU A 28 17.13 26.31 -4.60
N LYS A 29 17.70 25.42 -5.42
CA LYS A 29 17.29 24.00 -5.48
C LYS A 29 17.50 23.32 -4.13
N ILE A 30 18.70 23.41 -3.55
CA ILE A 30 19.04 22.82 -2.24
C ILE A 30 18.12 23.40 -1.15
N SER A 31 17.87 24.70 -1.17
CA SER A 31 16.97 25.35 -0.23
C SER A 31 15.52 24.84 -0.36
N LEU A 32 15.04 24.61 -1.59
CA LEU A 32 13.70 24.09 -1.84
C LEU A 32 13.58 22.63 -1.39
N GLU A 33 14.56 21.79 -1.69
CA GLU A 33 14.62 20.40 -1.23
C GLU A 33 14.56 20.32 0.30
N LYS A 34 15.36 21.13 1.00
CA LYS A 34 15.30 21.22 2.46
C LYS A 34 13.92 21.65 2.98
N GLN A 35 13.27 22.62 2.34
CA GLN A 35 11.92 23.05 2.73
C GLN A 35 10.86 21.94 2.52
N ILE A 36 11.03 21.13 1.45
CA ILE A 36 10.18 19.97 1.18
C ILE A 36 10.34 18.95 2.29
N ASP A 37 11.57 18.61 2.65
CA ASP A 37 11.83 17.62 3.71
C ASP A 37 11.30 18.10 5.06
N GLU A 38 11.55 19.37 5.42
CA GLU A 38 11.02 19.96 6.66
C GLU A 38 9.47 19.99 6.73
N ALA A 39 8.79 20.17 5.59
CA ALA A 39 7.33 20.15 5.53
C ALA A 39 6.80 18.72 5.61
N TYR A 40 7.46 17.78 4.94
CA TYR A 40 7.14 16.36 4.94
C TYR A 40 7.28 15.76 6.35
N ASP A 41 8.39 16.04 7.04
CA ASP A 41 8.65 15.57 8.42
C ASP A 41 7.60 16.10 9.43
N LYS A 42 6.97 17.23 9.13
CA LYS A 42 5.88 17.81 9.93
C LYS A 42 4.50 17.28 9.56
N ASN A 43 4.40 16.35 8.61
CA ASN A 43 3.14 15.87 8.03
C ASN A 43 2.24 17.01 7.50
N ASP A 44 2.84 18.09 6.98
CA ASP A 44 2.13 19.20 6.35
C ASP A 44 1.97 18.92 4.85
N ASP A 45 1.06 18.00 4.50
CA ASP A 45 0.88 17.53 3.13
C ASP A 45 0.55 18.66 2.16
N LYS A 46 -0.29 19.62 2.56
CA LYS A 46 -0.65 20.77 1.71
C LYS A 46 0.55 21.63 1.34
N LYS A 47 1.39 21.92 2.33
CA LYS A 47 2.63 22.66 2.11
C LYS A 47 3.61 21.86 1.26
N THR A 48 3.73 20.56 1.56
CA THR A 48 4.61 19.65 0.81
C THR A 48 4.19 19.57 -0.66
N ILE A 49 2.88 19.38 -0.96
CA ILE A 49 2.34 19.40 -2.32
C ILE A 49 2.73 20.71 -3.04
N SER A 50 2.55 21.86 -2.38
CA SER A 50 2.88 23.16 -2.98
C SER A 50 4.35 23.27 -3.34
N LEU A 51 5.25 22.87 -2.42
CA LEU A 51 6.69 22.93 -2.61
C LEU A 51 7.17 21.93 -3.67
N VAL A 52 6.68 20.68 -3.64
CA VAL A 52 7.01 19.66 -4.63
C VAL A 52 6.47 20.04 -6.01
N SER A 53 5.27 20.61 -6.08
CA SER A 53 4.71 21.11 -7.34
C SER A 53 5.57 22.23 -7.96
N ARG A 54 6.14 23.12 -7.12
CA ARG A 54 7.13 24.10 -7.57
C ARG A 54 8.40 23.41 -8.06
N TYR A 55 8.88 22.39 -7.36
CA TYR A 55 10.08 21.64 -7.74
C TYR A 55 9.92 20.96 -9.10
N VAL A 56 8.84 20.20 -9.32
CA VAL A 56 8.61 19.50 -10.59
C VAL A 56 8.31 20.42 -11.77
N LYS A 57 7.90 21.65 -11.52
CA LYS A 57 7.77 22.66 -12.57
C LYS A 57 9.14 23.05 -13.15
N GLU A 58 10.16 23.12 -12.31
CA GLU A 58 11.55 23.43 -12.72
C GLU A 58 12.30 22.16 -13.19
N PHE A 59 11.97 21.01 -12.59
CA PHE A 59 12.60 19.71 -12.88
C PHE A 59 11.54 18.65 -13.27
N PRO A 60 10.90 18.80 -14.46
CA PRO A 60 9.72 18.02 -14.84
C PRO A 60 9.97 16.53 -15.03
N ASN A 61 11.22 16.11 -15.16
CA ASN A 61 11.63 14.72 -15.38
C ASN A 61 12.22 14.07 -14.11
N ASN A 62 12.15 14.72 -12.95
CA ASN A 62 12.62 14.11 -11.73
C ASN A 62 11.60 13.09 -11.22
N ALA A 63 11.87 11.82 -11.54
CA ALA A 63 10.97 10.71 -11.29
C ALA A 63 10.58 10.52 -9.81
N ASP A 64 11.50 10.80 -8.88
CA ASP A 64 11.26 10.64 -7.45
C ASP A 64 10.29 11.69 -6.91
N TYR A 65 10.44 12.95 -7.33
CA TYR A 65 9.52 14.02 -6.93
C TYR A 65 8.17 13.91 -7.62
N LEU A 66 8.10 13.36 -8.84
CA LEU A 66 6.85 13.00 -9.50
C LEU A 66 6.12 11.90 -8.70
N ASN A 67 6.82 10.84 -8.29
CA ASN A 67 6.26 9.81 -7.43
C ASN A 67 5.82 10.38 -6.07
N LYS A 68 6.64 11.25 -5.44
CA LYS A 68 6.28 11.93 -4.18
C LYS A 68 4.97 12.72 -4.30
N LEU A 69 4.72 13.40 -5.43
CA LEU A 69 3.41 14.04 -5.68
C LEU A 69 2.27 13.03 -5.75
N GLY A 70 2.48 11.90 -6.43
CA GLY A 70 1.50 10.83 -6.47
C GLY A 70 1.11 10.36 -5.07
N VAL A 71 2.10 10.07 -4.21
CA VAL A 71 1.88 9.66 -2.81
C VAL A 71 1.11 10.72 -2.02
N LEU A 72 1.52 11.98 -2.11
CA LEU A 72 0.88 13.08 -1.39
C LEU A 72 -0.59 13.27 -1.81
N TYR A 73 -0.89 13.17 -3.11
CA TYR A 73 -2.28 13.23 -3.56
C TYR A 73 -3.09 11.99 -3.15
N ALA A 74 -2.48 10.82 -3.11
CA ALA A 74 -3.14 9.61 -2.60
C ALA A 74 -3.48 9.73 -1.11
N ASN A 75 -2.58 10.28 -0.28
CA ASN A 75 -2.82 10.56 1.13
C ASN A 75 -4.00 11.53 1.35
N GLU A 76 -4.21 12.47 0.45
CA GLU A 76 -5.36 13.37 0.44
C GLU A 76 -6.63 12.71 -0.18
N ASN A 77 -6.61 11.40 -0.45
CA ASN A 77 -7.64 10.62 -1.14
C ASN A 77 -7.97 11.14 -2.56
N ASN A 78 -7.06 11.91 -3.16
CA ASN A 78 -7.21 12.39 -4.53
C ASN A 78 -6.57 11.42 -5.53
N TYR A 79 -7.12 10.21 -5.57
CA TYR A 79 -6.57 9.08 -6.34
C TYR A 79 -6.46 9.35 -7.85
N LYS A 80 -7.34 10.18 -8.42
CA LYS A 80 -7.28 10.56 -9.85
C LYS A 80 -6.10 11.47 -10.17
N GLU A 81 -5.74 12.37 -9.27
CA GLU A 81 -4.56 13.21 -9.46
C GLU A 81 -3.29 12.42 -9.17
N ALA A 82 -3.31 11.55 -8.14
CA ALA A 82 -2.23 10.62 -7.84
C ALA A 82 -1.87 9.75 -9.05
N GLU A 83 -2.85 9.15 -9.73
CA GLU A 83 -2.67 8.35 -10.95
C GLU A 83 -1.84 9.11 -12.01
N LYS A 84 -2.16 10.37 -12.29
CA LYS A 84 -1.43 11.17 -13.27
C LYS A 84 0.05 11.35 -12.92
N TRP A 85 0.33 11.56 -11.65
CA TRP A 85 1.69 11.77 -11.18
C TRP A 85 2.48 10.47 -11.14
N TYR A 86 1.87 9.35 -10.73
CA TYR A 86 2.50 8.03 -10.81
C TYR A 86 2.83 7.64 -12.24
N LEU A 87 1.91 7.84 -13.20
CA LEU A 87 2.18 7.56 -14.61
C LEU A 87 3.35 8.37 -15.14
N LYS A 88 3.44 9.68 -14.81
CA LYS A 88 4.60 10.49 -15.15
C LYS A 88 5.89 10.00 -14.50
N ALA A 89 5.84 9.56 -13.24
CA ALA A 89 6.99 9.00 -12.55
C ALA A 89 7.49 7.73 -13.23
N ILE A 90 6.57 6.84 -13.65
CA ILE A 90 6.89 5.62 -14.39
C ILE A 90 7.54 5.94 -15.74
N GLU A 91 6.97 6.88 -16.51
CA GLU A 91 7.55 7.35 -17.78
C GLU A 91 8.98 7.89 -17.63
N ASN A 92 9.33 8.41 -16.46
CA ASN A 92 10.65 8.91 -16.12
C ASN A 92 11.53 7.91 -15.33
N GLY A 93 11.08 6.63 -15.24
CA GLY A 93 11.90 5.53 -14.74
C GLY A 93 11.81 5.24 -13.25
N ASN A 94 10.81 5.78 -12.52
CA ASN A 94 10.58 5.39 -11.13
C ASN A 94 9.81 4.08 -11.06
N LEU A 95 10.48 2.98 -10.71
CA LEU A 95 9.87 1.65 -10.62
C LEU A 95 8.88 1.54 -9.44
N THR A 96 9.18 2.18 -8.31
CA THR A 96 8.30 2.16 -7.13
C THR A 96 6.93 2.79 -7.44
N ALA A 97 6.88 3.74 -8.37
CA ALA A 97 5.62 4.34 -8.79
C ALA A 97 4.65 3.32 -9.43
N ILE A 98 5.15 2.20 -9.96
CA ILE A 98 4.30 1.11 -10.51
C ILE A 98 3.51 0.44 -9.39
N SER A 99 4.17 0.12 -8.27
CA SER A 99 3.50 -0.45 -7.08
C SER A 99 2.53 0.56 -6.46
N ASN A 100 2.96 1.81 -6.27
CA ASN A 100 2.09 2.86 -5.72
C ASN A 100 0.85 3.11 -6.61
N LEU A 101 0.99 2.99 -7.92
CA LEU A 101 -0.14 3.08 -8.85
C LEU A 101 -1.09 1.90 -8.70
N ALA A 102 -0.56 0.71 -8.44
CA ALA A 102 -1.39 -0.47 -8.17
C ALA A 102 -2.17 -0.30 -6.85
N ASP A 103 -1.53 0.19 -5.78
CA ASP A 103 -2.19 0.55 -4.51
C ASP A 103 -3.32 1.58 -4.76
N ASN A 104 -3.04 2.60 -5.55
CA ASN A 104 -4.02 3.62 -5.93
C ASN A 104 -5.25 3.02 -6.65
N TYR A 105 -5.07 2.01 -7.49
CA TYR A 105 -6.18 1.31 -8.13
C TYR A 105 -6.93 0.38 -7.18
N LEU A 106 -6.28 -0.20 -6.16
CA LEU A 106 -6.98 -0.92 -5.08
C LEU A 106 -7.95 0.00 -4.35
N GLU A 107 -7.51 1.20 -3.97
CA GLU A 107 -8.36 2.20 -3.31
C GLU A 107 -9.54 2.65 -4.19
N LEU A 108 -9.31 2.75 -5.49
CA LEU A 108 -10.35 3.02 -6.49
C LEU A 108 -11.25 1.81 -6.77
N LYS A 109 -10.94 0.64 -6.20
CA LYS A 109 -11.60 -0.65 -6.45
C LYS A 109 -11.54 -1.11 -7.92
N ASP A 110 -10.55 -0.62 -8.67
CA ASP A 110 -10.25 -1.08 -10.03
C ASP A 110 -9.24 -2.25 -9.93
N TYR A 111 -9.75 -3.38 -9.46
CA TYR A 111 -8.94 -4.54 -9.08
C TYR A 111 -8.18 -5.15 -10.26
N GLU A 112 -8.74 -5.10 -11.47
CA GLU A 112 -8.08 -5.57 -12.68
C GLU A 112 -6.83 -4.76 -12.98
N LYS A 113 -6.90 -3.43 -12.87
CA LYS A 113 -5.73 -2.58 -13.04
C LYS A 113 -4.72 -2.76 -11.90
N ALA A 114 -5.18 -2.87 -10.65
CA ALA A 114 -4.30 -3.16 -9.52
C ALA A 114 -3.48 -4.44 -9.78
N ILE A 115 -4.13 -5.55 -10.15
CA ILE A 115 -3.46 -6.82 -10.49
C ILE A 115 -2.47 -6.62 -11.65
N LYS A 116 -2.84 -5.88 -12.69
CA LYS A 116 -1.97 -5.62 -13.84
C LYS A 116 -0.67 -4.94 -13.39
N TYR A 117 -0.77 -3.84 -12.63
CA TYR A 117 0.39 -3.05 -12.23
C TYR A 117 1.24 -3.75 -11.17
N TYR A 118 0.66 -4.47 -10.20
CA TYR A 118 1.43 -5.31 -9.28
C TYR A 118 2.24 -6.39 -10.00
N LYS A 119 1.63 -7.07 -10.99
CA LYS A 119 2.35 -8.07 -11.81
C LYS A 119 3.41 -7.44 -12.71
N GLU A 120 3.23 -6.20 -13.13
CA GLU A 120 4.25 -5.45 -13.84
C GLU A 120 5.42 -5.12 -12.91
N TYR A 121 5.15 -4.65 -11.71
CA TYR A 121 6.16 -4.37 -10.69
C TYR A 121 6.96 -5.62 -10.33
N GLU A 122 6.29 -6.76 -10.10
CA GLU A 122 6.95 -8.06 -9.82
C GLU A 122 8.01 -8.39 -10.88
N LYS A 123 7.70 -8.17 -12.16
CA LYS A 123 8.61 -8.48 -13.27
C LYS A 123 9.82 -7.56 -13.34
N VAL A 124 9.64 -6.27 -13.05
CA VAL A 124 10.70 -5.26 -13.22
C VAL A 124 11.55 -5.08 -11.96
N ALA A 125 10.98 -5.30 -10.78
CA ALA A 125 11.66 -5.16 -9.50
C ALA A 125 12.20 -6.48 -8.95
N ASP A 126 11.80 -7.63 -9.54
CA ASP A 126 12.09 -8.99 -9.04
C ASP A 126 11.75 -9.11 -7.54
N SER A 127 10.62 -8.50 -7.13
CA SER A 127 10.20 -8.36 -5.74
C SER A 127 8.87 -9.05 -5.49
N PRO A 128 8.80 -9.97 -4.51
CA PRO A 128 7.57 -10.67 -4.14
C PRO A 128 6.65 -9.87 -3.19
N GLU A 129 6.96 -8.61 -2.93
CA GLU A 129 6.32 -7.79 -1.88
C GLU A 129 4.81 -7.58 -2.07
N ASN A 130 4.29 -7.76 -3.29
CA ASN A 130 2.91 -7.46 -3.61
C ASN A 130 2.02 -8.70 -3.78
N TYR A 131 2.49 -9.90 -3.43
CA TYR A 131 1.70 -11.12 -3.63
C TYR A 131 0.39 -11.13 -2.85
N THR A 132 0.39 -10.65 -1.62
CA THR A 132 -0.81 -10.50 -0.80
C THR A 132 -1.81 -9.56 -1.44
N TRP A 133 -1.38 -8.41 -1.97
CA TRP A 133 -2.28 -7.44 -2.58
C TRP A 133 -2.86 -7.91 -3.92
N ILE A 134 -2.09 -8.69 -4.68
CA ILE A 134 -2.61 -9.39 -5.87
C ILE A 134 -3.71 -10.38 -5.45
N ALA A 135 -3.48 -11.14 -4.37
CA ALA A 135 -4.46 -12.08 -3.85
C ALA A 135 -5.74 -11.38 -3.37
N VAL A 136 -5.60 -10.28 -2.60
CA VAL A 136 -6.72 -9.44 -2.15
C VAL A 136 -7.51 -8.88 -3.35
N ALA A 137 -6.83 -8.43 -4.40
CA ALA A 137 -7.51 -7.93 -5.59
C ALA A 137 -8.31 -9.04 -6.30
N TYR A 138 -7.76 -10.25 -6.43
CA TYR A 138 -8.51 -11.41 -6.96
C TYR A 138 -9.68 -11.83 -6.06
N GLU A 139 -9.51 -11.78 -4.74
CA GLU A 139 -10.58 -12.07 -3.78
C GLU A 139 -11.75 -11.09 -3.94
N ASN A 140 -11.46 -9.81 -4.11
CA ASN A 140 -12.48 -8.79 -4.36
C ASN A 140 -13.18 -8.93 -5.73
N LEU A 141 -12.53 -9.58 -6.70
CA LEU A 141 -13.14 -9.98 -7.98
C LEU A 141 -13.89 -11.32 -7.88
N GLU A 142 -13.99 -11.91 -6.69
CA GLU A 142 -14.56 -13.25 -6.44
C GLU A 142 -13.83 -14.37 -7.22
N ASP A 143 -12.63 -14.11 -7.72
CA ASP A 143 -11.76 -15.12 -8.34
C ASP A 143 -10.95 -15.84 -7.24
N TYR A 144 -11.67 -16.60 -6.43
CA TYR A 144 -11.10 -17.31 -5.26
C TYR A 144 -10.01 -18.30 -5.64
N LYS A 145 -10.04 -18.85 -6.85
CA LYS A 145 -9.00 -19.75 -7.33
C LYS A 145 -7.66 -19.03 -7.46
N ASN A 146 -7.63 -17.92 -8.18
CA ASN A 146 -6.41 -17.13 -8.33
C ASN A 146 -6.00 -16.47 -7.02
N ALA A 147 -6.95 -15.98 -6.20
CA ALA A 147 -6.66 -15.44 -4.88
C ALA A 147 -5.87 -16.45 -4.02
N ARG A 148 -6.35 -17.69 -3.94
CA ARG A 148 -5.69 -18.77 -3.19
C ARG A 148 -4.27 -19.05 -3.70
N GLU A 149 -4.08 -19.10 -5.01
CA GLU A 149 -2.76 -19.32 -5.60
C GLU A 149 -1.76 -18.21 -5.21
N TRP A 150 -2.21 -16.95 -5.19
CA TRP A 150 -1.37 -15.83 -4.80
C TRP A 150 -1.13 -15.75 -3.30
N TYR A 151 -2.11 -16.07 -2.45
CA TYR A 151 -1.86 -16.22 -1.01
C TYR A 151 -0.82 -17.31 -0.73
N PHE A 152 -0.85 -18.45 -1.43
CA PHE A 152 0.20 -19.47 -1.29
C PHE A 152 1.59 -19.00 -1.73
N LYS A 153 1.67 -18.09 -2.70
CA LYS A 153 2.95 -17.45 -3.02
C LYS A 153 3.40 -16.52 -1.89
N ALA A 154 2.50 -15.71 -1.36
CA ALA A 154 2.75 -14.77 -0.26
C ALA A 154 3.26 -15.47 1.01
N LEU A 155 2.75 -16.65 1.35
CA LEU A 155 3.23 -17.44 2.50
C LEU A 155 4.74 -17.71 2.50
N LYS A 156 5.40 -17.65 1.34
CA LYS A 156 6.85 -17.93 1.22
C LYS A 156 7.69 -16.71 1.61
N THR A 157 7.12 -15.53 1.56
CA THR A 157 7.80 -14.24 1.72
C THR A 157 7.31 -13.44 2.92
N GLU A 158 6.02 -13.51 3.21
CA GLU A 158 5.36 -12.76 4.26
C GLU A 158 5.27 -13.55 5.57
N LYS A 159 5.38 -12.84 6.69
CA LYS A 159 5.49 -13.47 8.03
C LYS A 159 4.47 -12.93 9.03
N ASP A 160 3.56 -12.07 8.60
CA ASP A 160 2.63 -11.36 9.47
C ASP A 160 1.33 -12.13 9.82
N GLY A 161 1.05 -13.21 9.11
CA GLY A 161 -0.12 -14.05 9.33
C GLY A 161 -1.37 -13.59 8.57
N PHE A 162 -1.30 -12.52 7.79
CA PHE A 162 -2.42 -12.01 7.01
C PHE A 162 -2.90 -13.03 5.96
N SER A 163 -1.97 -13.54 5.14
CA SER A 163 -2.30 -14.50 4.09
C SER A 163 -2.89 -15.80 4.64
N GLU A 164 -2.40 -16.31 5.79
CA GLU A 164 -3.00 -17.44 6.48
C GLU A 164 -4.42 -17.15 6.92
N ASN A 165 -4.68 -15.95 7.46
CA ASN A 165 -6.03 -15.58 7.88
C ASN A 165 -7.02 -15.62 6.71
N HIS A 166 -6.65 -15.06 5.55
CA HIS A 166 -7.49 -15.08 4.35
C HIS A 166 -7.70 -16.47 3.78
N LEU A 167 -6.70 -17.35 3.81
CA LEU A 167 -6.85 -18.77 3.48
C LEU A 167 -7.83 -19.47 4.45
N GLY A 168 -7.79 -19.09 5.71
CA GLY A 168 -8.76 -19.56 6.72
C GLY A 168 -10.19 -19.12 6.39
N LEU A 169 -10.41 -17.84 6.09
CA LEU A 169 -11.71 -17.30 5.67
C LEU A 169 -12.25 -18.00 4.41
N MET A 170 -11.39 -18.24 3.42
CA MET A 170 -11.78 -18.98 2.21
C MET A 170 -12.20 -20.42 2.52
N ALA A 171 -11.46 -21.12 3.38
CA ALA A 171 -11.81 -22.48 3.80
C ALA A 171 -13.12 -22.53 4.59
N ASP A 172 -13.36 -21.52 5.42
CA ASP A 172 -14.59 -21.38 6.20
C ASP A 172 -15.80 -21.13 5.31
N ASN A 173 -15.68 -20.23 4.35
CA ASN A 173 -16.71 -19.98 3.33
C ASN A 173 -17.04 -21.23 2.48
N GLU A 174 -16.09 -22.14 2.30
CA GLU A 174 -16.29 -23.44 1.64
C GLU A 174 -16.90 -24.51 2.59
N GLY A 175 -17.13 -24.18 3.86
CA GLY A 175 -17.60 -25.10 4.88
C GLY A 175 -16.53 -26.09 5.37
N ASN A 176 -15.27 -25.87 5.02
CA ASN A 176 -14.15 -26.70 5.45
C ASN A 176 -13.55 -26.20 6.77
N GLN A 177 -14.35 -26.32 7.84
CA GLN A 177 -14.00 -25.81 9.16
C GLN A 177 -12.67 -26.35 9.72
N LYS A 178 -12.35 -27.61 9.39
CA LYS A 178 -11.06 -28.21 9.81
C LYS A 178 -9.87 -27.51 9.17
N GLU A 179 -9.97 -27.14 7.93
CA GLU A 179 -8.92 -26.41 7.22
C GLU A 179 -8.87 -24.97 7.70
N ALA A 180 -10.01 -24.32 7.91
CA ALA A 180 -10.12 -22.97 8.47
C ALA A 180 -9.40 -22.87 9.82
N LEU A 181 -9.67 -23.77 10.77
CA LEU A 181 -8.98 -23.84 12.06
C LEU A 181 -7.45 -23.93 11.91
N LYS A 182 -6.97 -24.75 10.99
CA LYS A 182 -5.53 -24.89 10.73
C LYS A 182 -4.91 -23.58 10.28
N TRP A 183 -5.56 -22.88 9.35
CA TRP A 183 -5.05 -21.61 8.81
C TRP A 183 -5.15 -20.48 9.83
N TYR A 184 -6.26 -20.35 10.56
CA TYR A 184 -6.40 -19.37 11.63
C TYR A 184 -5.37 -19.59 12.75
N GLN A 185 -5.09 -20.86 13.10
CA GLN A 185 -4.04 -21.17 14.06
C GLN A 185 -2.66 -20.75 13.58
N ALA A 186 -2.34 -20.98 12.31
CA ALA A 186 -1.07 -20.54 11.70
C ALA A 186 -0.95 -19.01 11.71
N SER A 187 -2.04 -18.31 11.37
CA SER A 187 -2.14 -16.85 11.45
C SER A 187 -1.91 -16.32 12.87
N ALA A 188 -2.61 -16.87 13.84
CA ALA A 188 -2.46 -16.50 15.25
C ALA A 188 -1.05 -16.76 15.80
N GLN A 189 -0.39 -17.84 15.37
CA GLN A 189 1.00 -18.15 15.75
C GLN A 189 1.99 -17.10 15.23
N LYS A 190 1.68 -16.44 14.12
CA LYS A 190 2.45 -15.31 13.59
C LYS A 190 2.11 -13.98 14.27
N GLY A 191 1.14 -13.95 15.18
CA GLY A 191 0.74 -12.76 15.93
C GLY A 191 -0.32 -11.91 15.25
N TYR A 192 -0.96 -12.38 14.18
CA TYR A 192 -2.01 -11.64 13.51
C TYR A 192 -3.31 -11.69 14.33
N LEU A 193 -3.80 -10.54 14.77
CA LEU A 193 -4.91 -10.47 15.75
C LEU A 193 -6.21 -11.03 15.22
N TRP A 194 -6.53 -10.85 13.94
CA TRP A 194 -7.72 -11.45 13.34
C TRP A 194 -7.67 -12.98 13.33
N GLY A 195 -6.48 -13.57 13.23
CA GLY A 195 -6.29 -15.01 13.38
C GLY A 195 -6.74 -15.53 14.75
N TYR A 196 -6.47 -14.79 15.83
CA TYR A 196 -6.96 -15.12 17.17
C TYR A 196 -8.49 -14.97 17.29
N SER A 197 -9.05 -13.89 16.70
CA SER A 197 -10.50 -13.64 16.71
C SER A 197 -11.24 -14.73 15.97
N ASN A 198 -10.87 -15.01 14.73
CA ASN A 198 -11.51 -16.03 13.90
C ASN A 198 -11.37 -17.43 14.51
N LEU A 199 -10.22 -17.76 15.08
CA LEU A 199 -9.99 -19.03 15.75
C LEU A 199 -10.93 -19.20 16.97
N ALA A 200 -11.09 -18.14 17.77
CA ALA A 200 -12.01 -18.18 18.92
C ALA A 200 -13.47 -18.32 18.46
N THR A 201 -13.88 -17.58 17.43
CA THR A 201 -15.23 -17.66 16.86
C THR A 201 -15.53 -19.06 16.34
N THR A 202 -14.61 -19.67 15.61
CA THR A 202 -14.77 -21.04 15.09
C THR A 202 -14.91 -22.07 16.23
N TYR A 203 -14.17 -21.92 17.34
CA TYR A 203 -14.35 -22.81 18.51
C TYR A 203 -15.68 -22.58 19.23
N ILE A 204 -16.23 -21.36 19.24
CA ILE A 204 -17.58 -21.09 19.73
C ILE A 204 -18.63 -21.84 18.89
N GLU A 205 -18.52 -21.79 17.57
CA GLU A 205 -19.43 -22.51 16.65
C GLU A 205 -19.38 -24.02 16.85
N LEU A 206 -18.20 -24.54 17.23
CA LEU A 206 -18.03 -25.95 17.61
C LEU A 206 -18.54 -26.29 19.04
N GLY A 207 -18.98 -25.31 19.83
CA GLY A 207 -19.40 -25.48 21.22
C GLY A 207 -18.25 -25.62 22.22
N ASP A 208 -16.98 -25.45 21.77
CA ASP A 208 -15.80 -25.51 22.65
C ASP A 208 -15.44 -24.11 23.19
N TYR A 209 -16.27 -23.65 24.09
CA TYR A 209 -16.13 -22.36 24.77
C TYR A 209 -14.85 -22.25 25.60
N GLU A 210 -14.31 -23.35 26.10
CA GLU A 210 -13.06 -23.34 26.89
C GLU A 210 -11.85 -23.00 26.00
N THR A 211 -11.76 -23.65 24.84
CA THR A 211 -10.69 -23.39 23.88
C THR A 211 -10.85 -22.00 23.27
N ALA A 212 -12.07 -21.57 22.95
CA ALA A 212 -12.34 -20.23 22.46
C ALA A 212 -11.84 -19.14 23.44
N GLU A 213 -12.13 -19.29 24.73
CA GLU A 213 -11.67 -18.36 25.77
C GLU A 213 -10.14 -18.25 25.83
N LYS A 214 -9.46 -19.40 25.75
CA LYS A 214 -7.99 -19.40 25.73
C LYS A 214 -7.41 -18.60 24.57
N TRP A 215 -8.00 -18.71 23.39
CA TRP A 215 -7.51 -18.01 22.21
C TRP A 215 -7.83 -16.51 22.25
N VAL A 216 -9.06 -16.14 22.62
CA VAL A 216 -9.43 -14.73 22.72
C VAL A 216 -8.60 -14.00 23.78
N MET A 217 -8.33 -14.63 24.92
CA MET A 217 -7.48 -14.05 25.97
C MET A 217 -6.04 -13.83 25.49
N LYS A 218 -5.46 -14.79 24.75
CA LYS A 218 -4.13 -14.62 24.15
C LYS A 218 -4.09 -13.46 23.17
N GLY A 219 -5.10 -13.33 22.30
CA GLY A 219 -5.23 -12.24 21.35
C GLY A 219 -5.34 -10.87 22.06
N LEU A 220 -6.18 -10.78 23.10
CA LEU A 220 -6.34 -9.57 23.91
C LEU A 220 -5.04 -9.17 24.63
N ASP A 221 -4.28 -10.14 25.16
CA ASP A 221 -2.98 -9.87 25.81
C ASP A 221 -1.96 -9.35 24.79
N LEU A 222 -1.90 -9.94 23.60
CA LEU A 222 -1.06 -9.45 22.53
C LEU A 222 -1.47 -8.04 22.09
N ALA A 223 -2.77 -7.81 21.92
CA ALA A 223 -3.32 -6.53 21.49
C ALA A 223 -3.06 -5.39 22.50
N LYS A 224 -2.99 -5.68 23.81
CA LYS A 224 -2.63 -4.69 24.85
C LYS A 224 -1.19 -4.20 24.70
N LYS A 225 -0.30 -5.01 24.17
CA LYS A 225 1.12 -4.68 23.97
C LYS A 225 1.35 -3.89 22.67
N SER A 226 0.42 -3.94 21.75
CA SER A 226 0.47 -3.16 20.52
C SER A 226 0.00 -1.72 20.75
N LYS A 227 0.80 -0.75 20.28
CA LYS A 227 0.43 0.68 20.26
C LYS A 227 -0.33 1.07 19.00
N ASP A 228 -0.58 0.11 18.12
CA ASP A 228 -1.19 0.33 16.83
C ASP A 228 -2.69 0.63 16.97
N SER A 229 -3.11 1.79 16.48
CA SER A 229 -4.51 2.24 16.48
C SER A 229 -5.39 1.39 15.56
N ASP A 230 -4.79 0.80 14.50
CA ASP A 230 -5.52 0.03 13.49
C ASP A 230 -6.07 -1.28 14.05
N ASN A 231 -5.53 -1.70 15.21
CA ASN A 231 -6.02 -2.86 15.94
C ASN A 231 -7.28 -2.61 16.79
N ALA A 232 -7.86 -1.41 16.78
CA ALA A 232 -9.00 -1.08 17.64
C ALA A 232 -10.25 -1.92 17.33
N ALA A 233 -10.53 -2.17 16.05
CA ALA A 233 -11.69 -2.97 15.64
C ALA A 233 -11.59 -4.42 16.12
N VAL A 234 -10.48 -5.09 15.87
CA VAL A 234 -10.28 -6.49 16.28
C VAL A 234 -10.18 -6.63 17.80
N LYS A 235 -9.63 -5.64 18.51
CA LYS A 235 -9.63 -5.61 19.99
C LYS A 235 -11.05 -5.58 20.55
N LYS A 236 -11.91 -4.74 19.96
CA LYS A 236 -13.31 -4.65 20.35
C LYS A 236 -14.02 -5.97 20.09
N GLU A 237 -13.87 -6.55 18.91
CA GLU A 237 -14.48 -7.82 18.55
C GLU A 237 -14.05 -8.95 19.49
N MET A 238 -12.76 -9.06 19.79
CA MET A 238 -12.26 -10.04 20.77
C MET A 238 -12.81 -9.80 22.18
N GLN A 239 -12.99 -8.55 22.61
CA GLN A 239 -13.58 -8.24 23.89
C GLN A 239 -15.06 -8.66 23.94
N ASP A 240 -15.83 -8.34 22.89
CA ASP A 240 -17.24 -8.74 22.77
C ASP A 240 -17.36 -10.26 22.76
N THR A 241 -16.47 -10.96 22.09
CA THR A 241 -16.37 -12.44 22.07
C THR A 241 -16.08 -13.00 23.47
N TYR A 242 -15.15 -12.42 24.21
CA TYR A 242 -14.83 -12.82 25.57
C TYR A 242 -16.04 -12.65 26.49
N ASP A 243 -16.70 -11.48 26.43
CA ASP A 243 -17.88 -11.18 27.25
C ASP A 243 -19.06 -12.10 26.94
N TYR A 244 -19.22 -12.49 25.67
CA TYR A 244 -20.18 -13.49 25.27
C TYR A 244 -19.90 -14.86 25.93
N ILE A 245 -18.65 -15.34 25.86
CA ILE A 245 -18.24 -16.62 26.46
C ILE A 245 -18.54 -16.64 27.97
N GLN A 246 -18.27 -15.51 28.68
CA GLN A 246 -18.54 -15.43 30.12
C GLN A 246 -20.02 -15.47 30.48
N LYS A 247 -20.91 -15.16 29.54
CA LYS A 247 -22.38 -15.22 29.76
C LYS A 247 -22.97 -16.60 29.48
N VAL A 248 -22.33 -17.41 28.63
CA VAL A 248 -22.88 -18.71 28.18
C VAL A 248 -22.26 -19.90 28.88
N LYS A 249 -21.13 -19.70 29.61
CA LYS A 249 -20.54 -20.67 30.55
C LYS A 249 -21.26 -20.64 31.88
#